data_f0a3c48147c28d440d58a13efb835678
#
_entry.id   f0a3c48147c28d440d58a13efb835678
#
_cell.length_a   1.000
_cell.length_b   1.000
_cell.length_c   1.000
_cell.angle_alpha   90.00
_cell.angle_beta   90.00
_cell.angle_gamma   90.00
#
_symmetry.space_group_name_H-M   'P 1'
#
loop_
_entity.id
_entity.type
_entity.pdbx_description
1 polymer ?
#
loop_
_entity_poly.entity_id
_entity_poly.type
_entity_poly.pdbx_seq_one_letter_code
_entity_poly.pdbx_strand_id
1 'polypeptide(L)'
;MKKLIITLQRSRTFRGIGLLVVMLLWTLNASAANWSIHYPRPINESDSRYEYPLTLLKLALSKTGVRYTLTPSERILLQGKAIRQLKENREINIVWVMTDMQREKELLPIRIPIHKGLIGWRVFLINQDFASKFQDIREVGDLTSLTVLQGAEWPDTKILQSNGFNVLTVSDFPEAFNRLELKQGDFFPRAVSEVLGELNARSLDDDIVLEPSLVVHY
;
A
#
# COMPACT_ATOMS: atom_id res chain seq x y z
N MET A 1 -47.72 -78.46 -20.01
CA MET A 1 -47.56 -76.98 -20.06
C MET A 1 -46.54 -76.55 -19.02
N LYS A 2 -45.27 -76.28 -19.42
CA LYS A 2 -44.21 -75.79 -18.53
C LYS A 2 -44.16 -74.28 -18.65
N LYS A 3 -44.44 -73.55 -17.54
CA LYS A 3 -44.27 -72.08 -17.46
C LYS A 3 -42.78 -71.74 -17.25
N LEU A 4 -42.18 -71.01 -18.18
CA LEU A 4 -40.83 -70.48 -18.11
C LEU A 4 -40.91 -69.20 -17.29
N ILE A 5 -40.28 -69.19 -16.07
CA ILE A 5 -40.15 -67.99 -15.24
C ILE A 5 -38.79 -67.41 -15.56
N ILE A 6 -38.77 -66.29 -16.28
CA ILE A 6 -37.53 -65.51 -16.48
C ILE A 6 -37.35 -64.56 -15.28
N THR A 7 -36.40 -64.84 -14.42
CA THR A 7 -36.01 -63.98 -13.32
C THR A 7 -34.97 -62.97 -13.82
N LEU A 8 -35.39 -61.75 -14.03
CA LEU A 8 -34.45 -60.62 -14.33
C LEU A 8 -33.59 -60.28 -13.08
N GLN A 9 -32.39 -60.83 -13.05
CA GLN A 9 -31.41 -60.52 -12.05
C GLN A 9 -30.90 -59.10 -12.38
N ARG A 10 -31.51 -58.08 -11.76
CA ARG A 10 -31.12 -56.66 -11.86
C ARG A 10 -29.77 -56.51 -11.19
N SER A 11 -28.70 -56.50 -11.98
CA SER A 11 -27.31 -56.46 -11.51
C SER A 11 -27.05 -55.22 -10.62
N ARG A 12 -26.66 -55.48 -9.38
CA ARG A 12 -26.22 -54.46 -8.40
C ARG A 12 -25.03 -53.58 -8.91
N THR A 13 -24.32 -54.09 -9.92
CA THR A 13 -23.19 -53.43 -10.59
C THR A 13 -23.58 -52.15 -11.35
N PHE A 14 -24.76 -52.11 -12.00
CA PHE A 14 -25.22 -50.89 -12.72
C PHE A 14 -25.57 -49.74 -11.78
N ARG A 15 -26.01 -50.00 -10.56
CA ARG A 15 -26.30 -48.98 -9.56
C ARG A 15 -25.02 -48.36 -9.00
N GLY A 16 -23.95 -49.15 -8.83
CA GLY A 16 -22.64 -48.64 -8.35
C GLY A 16 -21.95 -47.73 -9.37
N ILE A 17 -22.02 -48.10 -10.66
CA ILE A 17 -21.41 -47.28 -11.73
C ILE A 17 -22.14 -45.93 -11.88
N GLY A 18 -23.47 -45.92 -11.80
CA GLY A 18 -24.27 -44.69 -11.86
C GLY A 18 -23.94 -43.73 -10.72
N LEU A 19 -23.74 -44.24 -9.48
CA LEU A 19 -23.37 -43.42 -8.31
C LEU A 19 -21.95 -42.87 -8.43
N LEU A 20 -21.01 -43.63 -8.96
CA LEU A 20 -19.61 -43.21 -9.19
C LEU A 20 -19.53 -42.13 -10.27
N VAL A 21 -20.31 -42.24 -11.35
CA VAL A 21 -20.36 -41.21 -12.40
C VAL A 21 -20.99 -39.90 -11.87
N VAL A 22 -22.04 -39.98 -11.05
CA VAL A 22 -22.66 -38.80 -10.41
C VAL A 22 -21.70 -38.15 -9.44
N MET A 23 -20.94 -38.92 -8.62
CA MET A 23 -19.89 -38.35 -7.76
C MET A 23 -18.75 -37.68 -8.57
N LEU A 24 -18.33 -38.30 -9.69
CA LEU A 24 -17.30 -37.70 -10.57
C LEU A 24 -17.78 -36.38 -11.22
N LEU A 25 -19.06 -36.30 -11.59
CA LEU A 25 -19.65 -35.09 -12.16
C LEU A 25 -19.80 -33.95 -11.16
N TRP A 26 -19.94 -34.26 -9.85
CA TRP A 26 -19.97 -33.25 -8.78
C TRP A 26 -18.62 -32.65 -8.49
N THR A 27 -17.52 -33.34 -8.74
CA THR A 27 -16.16 -32.83 -8.53
C THR A 27 -15.72 -31.86 -9.63
N LEU A 28 -16.41 -31.81 -10.79
CA LEU A 28 -16.04 -30.96 -11.92
C LEU A 28 -16.48 -29.47 -11.77
N ASN A 29 -17.29 -29.15 -10.76
CA ASN A 29 -17.77 -27.80 -10.52
C ASN A 29 -17.04 -27.07 -9.39
N ALA A 30 -15.83 -27.48 -9.01
CA ALA A 30 -14.97 -26.68 -8.15
C ALA A 30 -14.49 -25.45 -8.93
N SER A 31 -15.36 -24.45 -9.07
CA SER A 31 -14.97 -23.14 -9.56
C SER A 31 -13.93 -22.60 -8.60
N ALA A 32 -12.67 -22.58 -9.00
CA ALA A 32 -11.63 -22.00 -8.17
C ALA A 32 -12.01 -20.54 -7.91
N ALA A 33 -12.18 -20.19 -6.64
CA ALA A 33 -12.51 -18.84 -6.23
C ALA A 33 -11.51 -17.85 -6.88
N ASN A 34 -12.03 -16.82 -7.53
CA ASN A 34 -11.23 -15.73 -8.04
C ASN A 34 -11.27 -14.59 -7.04
N TRP A 35 -10.11 -14.22 -6.48
CA TRP A 35 -10.02 -13.12 -5.55
C TRP A 35 -9.94 -11.80 -6.30
N SER A 36 -10.92 -10.94 -6.09
CA SER A 36 -10.93 -9.57 -6.63
C SER A 36 -10.33 -8.63 -5.61
N ILE A 37 -9.14 -8.12 -5.90
CA ILE A 37 -8.38 -7.25 -5.01
C ILE A 37 -8.34 -5.86 -5.63
N HIS A 38 -8.89 -4.89 -4.90
CA HIS A 38 -8.96 -3.50 -5.29
C HIS A 38 -8.06 -2.67 -4.39
N TYR A 39 -7.19 -1.85 -4.99
CA TYR A 39 -6.21 -1.03 -4.28
C TYR A 39 -6.29 0.45 -4.72
N PRO A 40 -5.82 1.41 -3.92
CA PRO A 40 -5.83 2.82 -4.29
C PRO A 40 -5.02 3.05 -5.57
N ARG A 41 -5.59 3.80 -6.52
CA ARG A 41 -4.92 4.21 -7.77
C ARG A 41 -3.73 5.13 -7.46
N PRO A 42 -2.58 4.97 -8.14
CA PRO A 42 -1.50 5.96 -8.16
C PRO A 42 -2.00 7.35 -8.57
N ILE A 43 -1.37 8.40 -8.05
CA ILE A 43 -1.74 9.79 -8.39
C ILE A 43 -1.49 10.07 -9.88
N ASN A 44 -0.41 9.51 -10.42
CA ASN A 44 -0.06 9.56 -11.84
C ASN A 44 0.80 8.33 -12.21
N GLU A 45 1.17 8.21 -13.47
CA GLU A 45 1.94 7.06 -13.97
C GLU A 45 3.38 7.02 -13.43
N SER A 46 3.95 8.15 -13.05
CA SER A 46 5.29 8.24 -12.48
C SER A 46 5.35 8.04 -10.95
N ASP A 47 4.22 7.75 -10.31
CA ASP A 47 4.16 7.50 -8.86
C ASP A 47 4.78 6.13 -8.50
N SER A 48 6.09 6.10 -8.35
CA SER A 48 6.88 4.89 -8.06
C SER A 48 6.58 4.21 -6.71
N ARG A 49 5.88 4.88 -5.80
CA ARG A 49 5.53 4.36 -4.46
C ARG A 49 4.64 3.11 -4.52
N TYR A 50 3.98 2.88 -5.65
CA TYR A 50 3.09 1.73 -5.87
C TYR A 50 3.80 0.50 -6.46
N GLU A 51 4.93 0.68 -7.12
CA GLU A 51 5.61 -0.38 -7.86
C GLU A 51 6.04 -1.55 -6.97
N TYR A 52 6.80 -1.26 -5.93
CA TYR A 52 7.31 -2.28 -5.02
C TYR A 52 6.18 -3.02 -4.25
N PRO A 53 5.23 -2.34 -3.57
CA PRO A 53 4.14 -3.01 -2.88
C PRO A 53 3.27 -3.88 -3.80
N LEU A 54 2.97 -3.42 -5.01
CA LEU A 54 2.20 -4.21 -5.98
C LEU A 54 2.96 -5.43 -6.47
N THR A 55 4.26 -5.28 -6.74
CA THR A 55 5.11 -6.40 -7.15
C THR A 55 5.18 -7.46 -6.06
N LEU A 56 5.35 -7.03 -4.81
CA LEU A 56 5.36 -7.93 -3.65
C LEU A 56 4.01 -8.63 -3.46
N LEU A 57 2.90 -7.90 -3.59
CA LEU A 57 1.56 -8.48 -3.51
C LEU A 57 1.31 -9.52 -4.61
N LYS A 58 1.70 -9.22 -5.86
CA LYS A 58 1.62 -10.17 -6.98
C LYS A 58 2.43 -11.44 -6.68
N LEU A 59 3.67 -11.27 -6.18
CA LEU A 59 4.52 -12.39 -5.79
C LEU A 59 3.88 -13.24 -4.70
N ALA A 60 3.37 -12.61 -3.64
CA ALA A 60 2.71 -13.32 -2.54
C ALA A 60 1.49 -14.11 -3.02
N LEU A 61 0.62 -13.49 -3.81
CA LEU A 61 -0.57 -14.13 -4.36
C LEU A 61 -0.22 -15.28 -5.31
N SER A 62 0.84 -15.15 -6.12
CA SER A 62 1.29 -16.23 -7.01
C SER A 62 1.70 -17.51 -6.27
N LYS A 63 2.09 -17.39 -4.98
CA LYS A 63 2.46 -18.53 -4.13
C LYS A 63 1.27 -19.21 -3.47
N THR A 64 0.09 -18.64 -3.52
CA THR A 64 -1.12 -19.21 -2.90
C THR A 64 -1.84 -20.22 -3.78
N GLY A 65 -1.56 -20.25 -5.08
CA GLY A 65 -2.26 -21.08 -6.06
C GLY A 65 -3.70 -20.63 -6.39
N VAL A 66 -4.20 -19.55 -5.77
CA VAL A 66 -5.52 -18.97 -6.07
C VAL A 66 -5.47 -18.11 -7.33
N ARG A 67 -6.57 -18.07 -8.06
CA ARG A 67 -6.75 -17.08 -9.13
C ARG A 67 -7.10 -15.73 -8.51
N TYR A 68 -6.52 -14.65 -9.03
CA TYR A 68 -6.79 -13.31 -8.54
C TYR A 68 -6.78 -12.28 -9.66
N THR A 69 -7.46 -11.16 -9.43
CA THR A 69 -7.38 -9.94 -10.21
C THR A 69 -6.98 -8.80 -9.31
N LEU A 70 -6.07 -7.93 -9.79
CA LEU A 70 -5.67 -6.70 -9.11
C LEU A 70 -6.16 -5.52 -9.93
N THR A 71 -7.03 -4.70 -9.34
CA THR A 71 -7.66 -3.57 -10.00
C THR A 71 -7.43 -2.30 -9.19
N PRO A 72 -6.90 -1.22 -9.78
CA PRO A 72 -6.84 0.06 -9.11
C PRO A 72 -8.25 0.64 -8.93
N SER A 73 -8.43 1.49 -7.92
CA SER A 73 -9.67 2.23 -7.72
C SER A 73 -10.00 3.10 -8.94
N GLU A 74 -11.27 3.38 -9.17
CA GLU A 74 -11.71 4.26 -10.27
C GLU A 74 -11.21 5.69 -10.07
N ARG A 75 -11.23 6.15 -8.84
CA ARG A 75 -10.81 7.50 -8.45
C ARG A 75 -9.46 7.48 -7.76
N ILE A 76 -8.75 8.61 -7.84
CA ILE A 76 -7.58 8.86 -7.00
C ILE A 76 -8.07 9.01 -5.55
N LEU A 77 -7.53 8.19 -4.67
CA LEU A 77 -7.84 8.18 -3.24
C LEU A 77 -6.60 8.60 -2.45
N LEU A 78 -6.60 9.81 -1.92
CA LEU A 78 -5.60 10.23 -0.94
C LEU A 78 -5.68 9.33 0.29
N GLN A 79 -4.61 9.23 1.08
CA GLN A 79 -4.45 8.19 2.10
C GLN A 79 -5.62 8.09 3.08
N GLY A 80 -6.08 9.21 3.63
CA GLY A 80 -7.20 9.20 4.56
C GLY A 80 -8.52 8.75 3.89
N LYS A 81 -8.75 9.17 2.64
CA LYS A 81 -9.90 8.72 1.88
C LYS A 81 -9.82 7.24 1.54
N ALA A 82 -8.64 6.74 1.18
CA ALA A 82 -8.40 5.32 0.93
C ALA A 82 -8.73 4.48 2.17
N ILE A 83 -8.25 4.89 3.35
CA ILE A 83 -8.52 4.22 4.62
C ILE A 83 -10.03 4.22 4.92
N ARG A 84 -10.74 5.33 4.69
CA ARG A 84 -12.21 5.38 4.87
C ARG A 84 -12.93 4.43 3.92
N GLN A 85 -12.55 4.37 2.63
CA GLN A 85 -13.14 3.45 1.66
C GLN A 85 -12.88 1.99 2.02
N LEU A 86 -11.68 1.66 2.51
CA LEU A 86 -11.34 0.33 3.01
C LEU A 86 -12.19 -0.05 4.23
N LYS A 87 -12.32 0.85 5.21
CA LYS A 87 -13.14 0.65 6.42
C LYS A 87 -14.61 0.40 6.10
N GLU A 88 -15.12 1.09 5.09
CA GLU A 88 -16.50 0.96 4.62
C GLU A 88 -16.70 -0.19 3.63
N ASN A 89 -15.63 -0.93 3.30
CA ASN A 89 -15.62 -2.02 2.31
C ASN A 89 -16.26 -1.60 0.98
N ARG A 90 -15.85 -0.46 0.46
CA ARG A 90 -16.40 0.09 -0.78
C ARG A 90 -15.46 -0.08 -1.96
N GLU A 91 -14.77 0.99 -2.37
CA GLU A 91 -14.00 1.06 -3.62
C GLU A 91 -12.71 0.22 -3.60
N ILE A 92 -12.15 -0.02 -2.41
CA ILE A 92 -10.93 -0.82 -2.23
C ILE A 92 -11.07 -1.81 -1.07
N ASN A 93 -10.28 -2.88 -1.10
CA ASN A 93 -10.26 -3.90 -0.04
C ASN A 93 -8.85 -4.22 0.46
N ILE A 94 -7.84 -3.52 -0.04
CA ILE A 94 -6.46 -3.57 0.47
C ILE A 94 -5.81 -2.19 0.38
N VAL A 95 -4.92 -1.90 1.31
CA VAL A 95 -4.03 -0.73 1.29
C VAL A 95 -2.72 -1.08 1.98
N TRP A 96 -1.63 -0.45 1.59
CA TRP A 96 -0.35 -0.47 2.29
C TRP A 96 -0.05 0.92 2.79
N VAL A 97 0.14 1.05 4.07
CA VAL A 97 0.34 2.32 4.76
C VAL A 97 1.16 2.10 6.03
N MET A 98 1.77 3.17 6.54
CA MET A 98 2.27 3.18 7.90
C MET A 98 1.11 2.93 8.86
N THR A 99 1.31 2.07 9.88
CA THR A 99 0.27 1.76 10.86
C THR A 99 0.31 2.70 12.06
N ASP A 100 -0.82 2.76 12.78
CA ASP A 100 -0.96 3.36 14.10
C ASP A 100 -2.05 2.62 14.89
N MET A 101 -2.14 2.90 16.19
CA MET A 101 -3.11 2.22 17.07
C MET A 101 -4.57 2.40 16.62
N GLN A 102 -4.93 3.53 16.02
CA GLN A 102 -6.28 3.78 15.56
C GLN A 102 -6.61 2.95 14.31
N ARG A 103 -5.69 2.90 13.35
CA ARG A 103 -5.84 2.07 12.14
C ARG A 103 -5.96 0.59 12.47
N GLU A 104 -5.16 0.10 13.42
CA GLU A 104 -5.21 -1.31 13.85
C GLU A 104 -6.49 -1.68 14.61
N LYS A 105 -7.16 -0.71 15.24
CA LYS A 105 -8.49 -0.94 15.86
C LYS A 105 -9.61 -0.99 14.82
N GLU A 106 -9.47 -0.24 13.73
CA GLU A 106 -10.54 -0.05 12.75
C GLU A 106 -10.43 -0.99 11.54
N LEU A 107 -9.25 -1.51 11.27
CA LEU A 107 -8.94 -2.35 10.11
C LEU A 107 -8.31 -3.67 10.54
N LEU A 108 -8.29 -4.65 9.65
CA LEU A 108 -7.57 -5.91 9.85
C LEU A 108 -6.12 -5.75 9.41
N PRO A 109 -5.15 -5.64 10.35
CA PRO A 109 -3.75 -5.47 9.99
C PRO A 109 -3.11 -6.80 9.59
N ILE A 110 -2.43 -6.81 8.44
CA ILE A 110 -1.48 -7.86 8.07
C ILE A 110 -0.11 -7.38 8.52
N ARG A 111 0.33 -7.83 9.71
CA ARG A 111 1.56 -7.34 10.38
C ARG A 111 2.83 -7.94 9.78
N ILE A 112 3.00 -7.79 8.47
CA ILE A 112 4.23 -8.12 7.74
C ILE A 112 4.83 -6.80 7.27
N PRO A 113 5.99 -6.38 7.83
CA PRO A 113 6.61 -5.10 7.46
C PRO A 113 7.21 -5.19 6.06
N ILE A 114 6.42 -4.87 5.04
CA ILE A 114 6.80 -5.03 3.63
C ILE A 114 8.06 -4.22 3.27
N HIS A 115 8.28 -3.08 3.90
CA HIS A 115 9.48 -2.25 3.73
C HIS A 115 10.58 -2.52 4.77
N LYS A 116 10.44 -3.54 5.62
CA LYS A 116 11.45 -3.96 6.63
C LYS A 116 11.95 -2.81 7.54
N GLY A 117 11.08 -1.84 7.84
CA GLY A 117 11.41 -0.68 8.67
C GLY A 117 12.01 0.52 7.92
N LEU A 118 12.36 0.38 6.62
CA LEU A 118 12.99 1.47 5.86
C LEU A 118 12.11 2.73 5.74
N ILE A 119 10.79 2.59 5.85
CA ILE A 119 9.87 3.73 5.87
C ILE A 119 10.12 4.64 7.09
N GLY A 120 10.57 4.10 8.22
CA GLY A 120 10.88 4.88 9.41
C GLY A 120 12.17 5.70 9.31
N TRP A 121 13.07 5.39 8.36
CA TRP A 121 14.28 6.16 8.12
C TRP A 121 13.99 7.30 7.17
N ARG A 122 14.08 8.54 7.67
CA ARG A 122 13.71 9.76 6.95
C ARG A 122 14.93 10.59 6.62
N VAL A 123 15.11 10.83 5.33
CA VAL A 123 16.03 11.83 4.77
C VAL A 123 15.24 13.06 4.36
N PHE A 124 15.88 14.19 4.15
CA PHE A 124 15.19 15.44 3.94
C PHE A 124 15.34 15.93 2.52
N LEU A 125 14.22 16.22 1.88
CA LEU A 125 14.18 17.04 0.70
C LEU A 125 14.12 18.51 1.12
N ILE A 126 14.95 19.33 0.51
CA ILE A 126 15.08 20.78 0.80
C ILE A 126 15.12 21.56 -0.50
N ASN A 127 14.75 22.83 -0.46
CA ASN A 127 15.13 23.74 -1.52
C ASN A 127 16.65 24.02 -1.39
N GLN A 128 17.40 23.95 -2.49
CA GLN A 128 18.87 24.11 -2.49
C GLN A 128 19.33 25.43 -1.86
N ASP A 129 18.56 26.52 -1.99
CA ASP A 129 18.86 27.81 -1.37
C ASP A 129 18.80 27.76 0.16
N PHE A 130 18.19 26.73 0.73
CA PHE A 130 18.10 26.52 2.17
C PHE A 130 19.18 25.59 2.73
N ALA A 131 20.10 25.08 1.89
CA ALA A 131 21.15 24.14 2.31
C ALA A 131 21.98 24.68 3.50
N SER A 132 22.24 26.00 3.56
CA SER A 132 22.96 26.61 4.66
C SER A 132 22.28 26.49 6.02
N LYS A 133 20.94 26.41 6.06
CA LYS A 133 20.18 26.24 7.31
C LYS A 133 20.46 24.91 8.01
N PHE A 134 20.93 23.91 7.26
CA PHE A 134 21.17 22.54 7.76
C PHE A 134 22.63 22.31 8.20
N GLN A 135 23.56 23.22 7.87
CA GLN A 135 24.99 23.06 8.17
C GLN A 135 25.29 23.01 9.66
N ASP A 136 24.49 23.70 10.47
CA ASP A 136 24.70 23.82 11.93
C ASP A 136 23.79 22.90 12.76
N ILE A 137 22.97 22.08 12.11
CA ILE A 137 22.12 21.07 12.78
C ILE A 137 23.01 19.98 13.36
N ARG A 138 22.92 19.76 14.66
CA ARG A 138 23.70 18.73 15.41
C ARG A 138 22.82 17.73 16.12
N GLU A 139 21.62 18.15 16.51
CA GLU A 139 20.66 17.30 17.21
C GLU A 139 19.23 17.54 16.70
N VAL A 140 18.31 16.62 17.06
CA VAL A 140 16.92 16.71 16.62
C VAL A 140 16.24 18.00 17.08
N GLY A 141 16.65 18.53 18.24
CA GLY A 141 16.14 19.79 18.78
C GLY A 141 16.37 20.99 17.86
N ASP A 142 17.50 21.02 17.16
CA ASP A 142 17.82 22.13 16.23
C ASP A 142 16.82 22.20 15.07
N LEU A 143 16.32 21.03 14.62
CA LEU A 143 15.33 20.94 13.55
C LEU A 143 13.97 21.52 13.93
N THR A 144 13.65 21.64 15.22
CA THR A 144 12.34 22.17 15.67
C THR A 144 12.14 23.65 15.38
N SER A 145 13.23 24.38 15.15
CA SER A 145 13.18 25.78 14.69
C SER A 145 12.80 25.95 13.23
N LEU A 146 12.88 24.87 12.46
CA LEU A 146 12.57 24.85 11.04
C LEU A 146 11.11 24.39 10.79
N THR A 147 10.56 24.80 9.66
CA THR A 147 9.22 24.41 9.24
C THR A 147 9.30 23.13 8.41
N VAL A 148 8.72 22.03 8.95
CA VAL A 148 8.63 20.75 8.26
C VAL A 148 7.31 20.62 7.49
N LEU A 149 7.38 20.20 6.23
CA LEU A 149 6.21 19.87 5.41
C LEU A 149 5.79 18.41 5.65
N GLN A 150 4.48 18.18 5.84
CA GLN A 150 3.99 16.81 6.02
C GLN A 150 2.50 16.66 5.64
N GLY A 151 2.12 15.49 5.15
CA GLY A 151 0.73 15.23 4.79
C GLY A 151 -0.21 15.25 6.00
N ALA A 152 -1.30 16.02 5.95
CA ALA A 152 -2.21 16.24 7.07
C ALA A 152 -2.76 14.94 7.70
N GLU A 153 -3.01 13.92 6.87
CA GLU A 153 -3.58 12.64 7.32
C GLU A 153 -2.51 11.53 7.51
N TRP A 154 -1.22 11.87 7.42
CA TRP A 154 -0.14 10.91 7.63
C TRP A 154 0.21 10.77 9.11
N PRO A 155 0.53 9.55 9.60
CA PRO A 155 0.92 9.34 11.00
C PRO A 155 2.12 10.19 11.41
N ASP A 156 3.05 10.42 10.50
CA ASP A 156 4.26 11.25 10.68
C ASP A 156 3.93 12.64 11.22
N THR A 157 2.82 13.24 10.78
CA THR A 157 2.40 14.58 11.24
C THR A 157 2.23 14.61 12.75
N LYS A 158 1.55 13.61 13.32
CA LYS A 158 1.35 13.51 14.77
C LYS A 158 2.66 13.23 15.50
N ILE A 159 3.52 12.39 14.92
CA ILE A 159 4.83 12.07 15.49
C ILE A 159 5.68 13.34 15.59
N LEU A 160 5.79 14.08 14.49
CA LEU A 160 6.56 15.32 14.45
C LEU A 160 6.01 16.40 15.39
N GLN A 161 4.69 16.63 15.39
CA GLN A 161 4.04 17.56 16.30
C GLN A 161 4.26 17.21 17.78
N SER A 162 4.17 15.91 18.13
CA SER A 162 4.41 15.44 19.49
C SER A 162 5.87 15.59 19.95
N ASN A 163 6.79 15.73 19.01
CA ASN A 163 8.20 15.98 19.25
C ASN A 163 8.59 17.47 19.08
N GLY A 164 7.63 18.38 19.08
CA GLY A 164 7.86 19.82 19.09
C GLY A 164 8.20 20.46 17.76
N PHE A 165 8.06 19.72 16.64
CA PHE A 165 8.30 20.28 15.31
C PHE A 165 7.21 21.27 14.89
N ASN A 166 7.62 22.34 14.20
CA ASN A 166 6.70 23.25 13.51
C ASN A 166 6.23 22.61 12.18
N VAL A 167 5.06 21.96 12.19
CA VAL A 167 4.56 21.19 11.03
C VAL A 167 3.60 22.01 10.21
N LEU A 168 3.98 22.33 8.97
CA LEU A 168 3.06 22.85 7.94
C LEU A 168 2.46 21.67 7.17
N THR A 169 1.16 21.46 7.37
CA THR A 169 0.46 20.34 6.73
C THR A 169 0.04 20.64 5.31
N VAL A 170 0.08 19.63 4.46
CA VAL A 170 -0.34 19.65 3.06
C VAL A 170 -1.41 18.59 2.82
N SER A 171 -2.23 18.80 1.78
CA SER A 171 -3.31 17.87 1.44
C SER A 171 -2.78 16.59 0.79
N ASP A 172 -1.77 16.70 -0.04
CA ASP A 172 -1.22 15.62 -0.84
C ASP A 172 0.28 15.76 -1.09
N PHE A 173 0.83 14.74 -1.74
CA PHE A 173 2.23 14.64 -2.07
C PHE A 173 2.69 15.72 -3.09
N PRO A 174 1.98 16.01 -4.21
CA PRO A 174 2.34 17.11 -5.11
C PRO A 174 2.36 18.48 -4.44
N GLU A 175 1.41 18.77 -3.54
CA GLU A 175 1.39 20.04 -2.80
C GLU A 175 2.63 20.22 -1.93
N ALA A 176 3.14 19.15 -1.30
CA ALA A 176 4.35 19.24 -0.49
C ALA A 176 5.55 19.72 -1.31
N PHE A 177 5.74 19.19 -2.50
CA PHE A 177 6.82 19.62 -3.40
C PHE A 177 6.63 21.05 -3.88
N ASN A 178 5.43 21.42 -4.31
CA ASN A 178 5.14 22.80 -4.72
C ASN A 178 5.46 23.80 -3.60
N ARG A 179 5.09 23.49 -2.35
CA ARG A 179 5.41 24.36 -1.21
C ARG A 179 6.90 24.43 -0.91
N LEU A 180 7.63 23.33 -1.11
CA LEU A 180 9.08 23.29 -0.95
C LEU A 180 9.77 24.15 -2.01
N GLU A 181 9.35 24.09 -3.27
CA GLU A 181 9.80 24.95 -4.37
C GLU A 181 9.54 26.44 -4.06
N LEU A 182 8.33 26.75 -3.58
CA LEU A 182 7.94 28.11 -3.18
C LEU A 182 8.57 28.56 -1.85
N LYS A 183 9.46 27.75 -1.24
CA LYS A 183 10.15 28.04 0.03
C LYS A 183 9.21 28.32 1.20
N GLN A 184 8.01 27.72 1.17
CA GLN A 184 7.00 27.85 2.22
C GLN A 184 7.20 26.84 3.38
N GLY A 185 8.14 25.93 3.25
CA GLY A 185 8.64 25.02 4.27
C GLY A 185 10.13 24.83 4.09
N ASP A 186 10.84 24.48 5.15
CA ASP A 186 12.29 24.33 5.11
C ASP A 186 12.71 22.94 4.62
N PHE A 187 11.96 21.91 4.99
CA PHE A 187 12.25 20.53 4.58
C PHE A 187 11.02 19.62 4.53
N PHE A 188 11.16 18.56 3.76
CA PHE A 188 10.14 17.52 3.59
C PHE A 188 10.76 16.14 3.86
N PRO A 189 10.49 15.49 5.00
CA PRO A 189 11.02 14.17 5.33
C PRO A 189 10.43 13.10 4.41
N ARG A 190 11.30 12.35 3.73
CA ARG A 190 10.92 11.23 2.87
C ARG A 190 11.61 9.94 3.29
N ALA A 191 10.96 8.82 3.06
CA ALA A 191 11.58 7.53 3.36
C ALA A 191 12.78 7.29 2.44
N VAL A 192 13.85 6.71 2.99
CA VAL A 192 15.06 6.35 2.21
C VAL A 192 14.75 5.42 1.03
N SER A 193 13.69 4.63 1.14
CA SER A 193 13.23 3.72 0.08
C SER A 193 12.41 4.40 -1.03
N GLU A 194 11.96 5.64 -0.82
CA GLU A 194 11.06 6.36 -1.74
C GLU A 194 11.76 7.53 -2.44
N VAL A 195 12.64 8.23 -1.72
CA VAL A 195 13.18 9.53 -2.09
C VAL A 195 13.85 9.57 -3.47
N LEU A 196 14.62 8.55 -3.83
CA LEU A 196 15.31 8.53 -5.13
C LEU A 196 14.32 8.37 -6.30
N GLY A 197 13.29 7.53 -6.13
CA GLY A 197 12.23 7.38 -7.13
C GLY A 197 11.44 8.66 -7.31
N GLU A 198 11.19 9.39 -6.21
CA GLU A 198 10.47 10.66 -6.21
C GLU A 198 11.26 11.77 -6.89
N LEU A 199 12.57 11.88 -6.62
CA LEU A 199 13.44 12.83 -7.30
C LEU A 199 13.59 12.53 -8.79
N ASN A 200 13.78 11.25 -9.15
CA ASN A 200 13.92 10.85 -10.56
C ASN A 200 12.65 11.08 -11.40
N ALA A 201 11.49 11.10 -10.77
CA ALA A 201 10.21 11.35 -11.43
C ALA A 201 9.95 12.84 -11.71
N ARG A 202 10.83 13.72 -11.24
CA ARG A 202 10.72 15.18 -11.41
C ARG A 202 11.63 15.69 -12.53
N SER A 203 11.38 16.92 -12.99
CA SER A 203 12.24 17.56 -13.98
C SER A 203 13.61 17.94 -13.39
N LEU A 204 14.65 17.96 -14.23
CA LEU A 204 16.01 18.28 -13.83
C LEU A 204 16.20 19.76 -13.41
N ASP A 205 15.20 20.61 -13.64
CA ASP A 205 15.23 22.05 -13.35
C ASP A 205 14.68 22.38 -11.94
N ASP A 206 14.34 21.38 -11.16
CA ASP A 206 13.80 21.59 -9.81
C ASP A 206 14.92 21.94 -8.82
N ASP A 207 14.71 23.04 -8.07
CA ASP A 207 15.62 23.48 -6.98
C ASP A 207 15.57 22.56 -5.74
N ILE A 208 14.87 21.43 -5.82
CA ILE A 208 14.73 20.48 -4.72
C ILE A 208 15.86 19.47 -4.76
N VAL A 209 16.58 19.39 -3.66
CA VAL A 209 17.71 18.47 -3.49
C VAL A 209 17.58 17.65 -2.23
N LEU A 210 18.30 16.54 -2.19
CA LEU A 210 18.47 15.75 -0.97
C LEU A 210 19.47 16.46 -0.04
N GLU A 211 19.08 16.68 1.22
CA GLU A 211 20.03 17.08 2.26
C GLU A 211 20.98 15.89 2.57
N PRO A 212 22.30 16.06 2.44
CA PRO A 212 23.20 14.90 2.34
C PRO A 212 23.68 14.34 3.69
N SER A 213 23.45 15.02 4.80
CA SER A 213 24.12 14.75 6.08
C SER A 213 23.19 14.28 7.20
N LEU A 214 21.89 14.53 7.08
CA LEU A 214 20.94 14.29 8.15
C LEU A 214 19.99 13.13 7.84
N VAL A 215 19.71 12.37 8.88
CA VAL A 215 18.70 11.31 8.86
C VAL A 215 18.03 11.25 10.23
N VAL A 216 16.72 11.09 10.25
CA VAL A 216 15.96 10.79 11.46
C VAL A 216 15.24 9.45 11.32
N HIS A 217 15.04 8.80 12.46
CA HIS A 217 14.34 7.53 12.51
C HIS A 217 13.23 7.57 13.58
N TYR A 218 12.03 7.18 13.19
CA TYR A 218 10.88 7.04 14.09
C TYR A 218 9.89 5.97 13.64
#